data_8a31824b34eaec28f1385d1864b23eca
#
_entry.id   8a31824b34eaec28f1385d1864b23eca
#
_cell.length_a   1.000
_cell.length_b   1.000
_cell.length_c   1.000
_cell.angle_alpha   90.00
_cell.angle_beta   90.00
_cell.angle_gamma   90.00
#
_symmetry.space_group_name_H-M   'P 1'
#
loop_
_entity.id
_entity.type
_entity.pdbx_description
1 polymer ?
#
loop_
_entity_poly.entity_id
_entity_poly.type
_entity_poly.pdbx_seq_one_letter_code
_entity_poly.pdbx_strand_id
1 'polypeptide(L)'
;PSRGLGDVYKRQLMTTLDTHIITAAEQQTMNYYMNLGAFYKNDAGRKLYTEIGMVEEQHVSQYGSFIDPNVTLLECNLMHEYTECYLYYSMYEDETDAYVKNVWEQCFNQELSHLHDAVRLLRKYENKDWQEVIPNGGVFPALIQLKSNKDYVREILANTVSLTAKREGFKNVADMPANSDFFKYQRMVNGENAETVE
;
A
#
# COMPACT_ATOMS: atom_id res chain seq x y z
N PRO A 1 -22.48 6.38 -9.63
CA PRO A 1 -22.19 4.98 -9.44
C PRO A 1 -21.11 4.50 -10.39
N SER A 2 -20.01 4.16 -9.82
CA SER A 2 -18.74 3.83 -10.47
C SER A 2 -18.61 2.35 -10.92
N ARG A 3 -19.69 1.73 -11.35
CA ARG A 3 -19.66 0.33 -11.84
C ARG A 3 -18.72 0.12 -13.03
N GLY A 4 -18.46 1.14 -13.84
CA GLY A 4 -17.55 1.05 -14.97
C GLY A 4 -16.06 1.03 -14.59
N LEU A 5 -15.65 1.63 -13.48
CA LEU A 5 -14.27 1.58 -12.99
C LEU A 5 -13.92 0.19 -12.45
N GLY A 6 -14.78 -0.44 -11.64
CA GLY A 6 -14.54 -1.80 -11.15
C GLY A 6 -14.33 -2.83 -12.27
N ASP A 7 -15.07 -2.73 -13.38
CA ASP A 7 -14.88 -3.62 -14.53
C ASP A 7 -13.56 -3.37 -15.29
N VAL A 8 -13.03 -2.14 -15.26
CA VAL A 8 -11.72 -1.82 -15.86
C VAL A 8 -10.60 -2.40 -15.00
N TYR A 9 -10.68 -2.27 -13.67
CA TYR A 9 -9.69 -2.84 -12.74
C TYR A 9 -9.63 -4.35 -12.80
N LYS A 10 -10.77 -5.04 -12.89
CA LYS A 10 -10.82 -6.49 -13.10
C LYS A 10 -10.12 -6.97 -14.38
N ARG A 11 -10.02 -6.14 -15.39
CA ARG A 11 -9.47 -6.51 -16.71
C ARG A 11 -7.98 -6.27 -16.86
N GLN A 12 -7.37 -5.49 -15.97
CA GLN A 12 -5.95 -5.16 -16.03
C GLN A 12 -5.21 -5.78 -14.85
N LEU A 13 -4.60 -6.92 -15.09
CA LEU A 13 -3.84 -7.65 -14.08
C LEU A 13 -2.85 -6.77 -13.33
N MET A 14 -2.13 -5.87 -14.03
CA MET A 14 -1.18 -4.96 -13.41
C MET A 14 -1.86 -4.02 -12.41
N THR A 15 -2.98 -3.43 -12.77
CA THR A 15 -3.74 -2.55 -11.87
C THR A 15 -4.25 -3.29 -10.64
N THR A 16 -4.66 -4.54 -10.79
CA THR A 16 -5.10 -5.39 -9.68
C THR A 16 -3.92 -5.68 -8.75
N LEU A 17 -2.78 -6.07 -9.28
CA LEU A 17 -1.55 -6.28 -8.51
C LEU A 17 -1.13 -5.01 -7.77
N ASP A 18 -1.05 -3.87 -8.45
CA ASP A 18 -0.69 -2.60 -7.84
C ASP A 18 -1.62 -2.23 -6.69
N THR A 19 -2.92 -2.46 -6.84
CA THR A 19 -3.91 -2.19 -5.79
C THR A 19 -3.69 -3.08 -4.57
N HIS A 20 -3.46 -4.38 -4.77
CA HIS A 20 -3.17 -5.31 -3.68
C HIS A 20 -1.84 -4.96 -2.99
N ILE A 21 -0.79 -4.68 -3.76
CA ILE A 21 0.53 -4.32 -3.23
C ILE A 21 0.47 -3.04 -2.42
N ILE A 22 -0.15 -1.98 -2.95
CA ILE A 22 -0.27 -0.70 -2.24
C ILE A 22 -1.09 -0.88 -0.97
N THR A 23 -2.24 -1.56 -1.02
CA THR A 23 -3.07 -1.79 0.17
C THR A 23 -2.31 -2.56 1.25
N ALA A 24 -1.56 -3.60 0.87
CA ALA A 24 -0.74 -4.36 1.80
C ALA A 24 0.42 -3.52 2.37
N ALA A 25 1.09 -2.72 1.53
CA ALA A 25 2.18 -1.84 1.94
C ALA A 25 1.70 -0.79 2.95
N GLU A 26 0.57 -0.13 2.70
CA GLU A 26 -0.02 0.84 3.62
C GLU A 26 -0.41 0.20 4.95
N GLN A 27 -0.97 -1.01 4.92
CA GLN A 27 -1.27 -1.76 6.15
C GLN A 27 0.00 -2.12 6.93
N GLN A 28 1.07 -2.53 6.27
CA GLN A 28 2.38 -2.77 6.89
C GLN A 28 2.93 -1.48 7.53
N THR A 29 2.84 -0.37 6.82
CA THR A 29 3.32 0.93 7.27
C THR A 29 2.51 1.43 8.46
N MET A 30 1.19 1.29 8.43
CA MET A 30 0.29 1.56 9.56
C MET A 30 0.74 0.78 10.81
N ASN A 31 0.89 -0.54 10.67
CA ASN A 31 1.32 -1.39 11.77
C ASN A 31 2.71 -0.99 12.30
N TYR A 32 3.62 -0.62 11.43
CA TYR A 32 4.95 -0.15 11.80
C TYR A 32 4.87 1.13 12.65
N TYR A 33 4.16 2.15 12.21
CA TYR A 33 4.03 3.40 12.95
C TYR A 33 3.29 3.23 14.28
N MET A 34 2.23 2.43 14.31
CA MET A 34 1.48 2.14 15.54
C MET A 34 2.35 1.41 16.58
N ASN A 35 3.16 0.45 16.15
CA ASN A 35 4.07 -0.27 17.05
C ASN A 35 5.25 0.62 17.49
N LEU A 36 5.94 1.28 16.58
CA LEU A 36 7.11 2.09 16.91
C LEU A 36 6.76 3.31 17.76
N GLY A 37 5.58 3.89 17.56
CA GLY A 37 5.11 5.00 18.38
C GLY A 37 5.20 4.72 19.87
N ALA A 38 4.91 3.48 20.29
CA ALA A 38 4.96 3.06 21.67
C ALA A 38 6.38 3.09 22.30
N PHE A 39 7.43 2.97 21.49
CA PHE A 39 8.82 2.93 21.96
C PHE A 39 9.46 4.31 22.13
N TYR A 40 8.84 5.37 21.62
CA TYR A 40 9.38 6.72 21.79
C TYR A 40 9.26 7.19 23.22
N LYS A 41 10.38 7.72 23.75
CA LYS A 41 10.44 8.22 25.14
C LYS A 41 9.75 9.57 25.33
N ASN A 42 9.65 10.37 24.27
CA ASN A 42 9.00 11.68 24.32
C ASN A 42 7.61 11.65 23.70
N ASP A 43 6.71 12.49 24.22
CA ASP A 43 5.32 12.56 23.78
C ASP A 43 5.17 13.03 22.33
N ALA A 44 6.04 13.94 21.88
CA ALA A 44 5.98 14.44 20.51
C ALA A 44 6.22 13.32 19.49
N GLY A 45 7.18 12.42 19.75
CA GLY A 45 7.43 11.27 18.92
C GLY A 45 6.24 10.29 18.92
N ARG A 46 5.69 9.98 20.10
CA ARG A 46 4.50 9.11 20.21
C ARG A 46 3.31 9.66 19.44
N LYS A 47 3.00 10.94 19.62
CA LYS A 47 1.91 11.62 18.93
C LYS A 47 2.11 11.63 17.41
N LEU A 48 3.31 12.01 16.94
CA LEU A 48 3.63 12.03 15.51
C LEU A 48 3.41 10.66 14.85
N TYR A 49 3.94 9.59 15.45
CA TYR A 49 3.81 8.25 14.88
C TYR A 49 2.37 7.73 14.92
N THR A 50 1.62 8.09 15.97
CA THR A 50 0.18 7.75 16.03
C THR A 50 -0.60 8.48 14.92
N GLU A 51 -0.35 9.78 14.72
CA GLU A 51 -0.99 10.54 13.64
C GLU A 51 -0.65 9.98 12.26
N ILE A 52 0.61 9.61 12.01
CA ILE A 52 1.01 8.96 10.76
C ILE A 52 0.28 7.63 10.60
N GLY A 53 0.26 6.79 11.64
CA GLY A 53 -0.46 5.51 11.60
C GLY A 53 -1.94 5.64 11.25
N MET A 54 -2.61 6.71 11.71
CA MET A 54 -4.00 6.99 11.35
C MET A 54 -4.16 7.45 9.90
N VAL A 55 -3.18 8.16 9.35
CA VAL A 55 -3.17 8.51 7.92
C VAL A 55 -3.02 7.25 7.08
N GLU A 56 -2.13 6.34 7.47
CA GLU A 56 -1.96 5.06 6.77
C GLU A 56 -3.22 4.19 6.84
N GLU A 57 -3.98 4.22 7.94
CA GLU A 57 -5.29 3.55 8.03
C GLU A 57 -6.27 4.09 6.97
N GLN A 58 -6.28 5.41 6.78
CA GLN A 58 -7.09 6.02 5.72
C GLN A 58 -6.62 5.58 4.33
N HIS A 59 -5.31 5.46 4.11
CA HIS A 59 -4.75 4.93 2.86
C HIS A 59 -5.16 3.48 2.63
N VAL A 60 -5.08 2.61 3.64
CA VAL A 60 -5.58 1.22 3.57
C VAL A 60 -7.04 1.17 3.14
N SER A 61 -7.89 1.99 3.76
CA SER A 61 -9.30 2.08 3.42
C SER A 61 -9.53 2.61 2.01
N GLN A 62 -8.77 3.63 1.60
CA GLN A 62 -8.88 4.24 0.28
C GLN A 62 -8.45 3.27 -0.83
N TYR A 63 -7.26 2.68 -0.73
CA TYR A 63 -6.76 1.76 -1.74
C TYR A 63 -7.52 0.43 -1.71
N GLY A 64 -7.85 -0.08 -0.53
CA GLY A 64 -8.68 -1.27 -0.36
C GLY A 64 -10.06 -1.14 -1.00
N SER A 65 -10.62 0.08 -1.09
CA SER A 65 -11.89 0.33 -1.77
C SER A 65 -11.86 0.07 -3.29
N PHE A 66 -10.69 -0.04 -3.89
CA PHE A 66 -10.53 -0.41 -5.30
C PHE A 66 -10.53 -1.92 -5.52
N ILE A 67 -10.35 -2.73 -4.47
CA ILE A 67 -10.47 -4.18 -4.54
C ILE A 67 -11.94 -4.53 -4.79
N ASP A 68 -12.19 -5.50 -5.67
CA ASP A 68 -13.55 -5.92 -5.96
C ASP A 68 -14.21 -6.58 -4.74
N PRO A 69 -15.29 -6.02 -4.19
CA PRO A 69 -15.94 -6.57 -3.00
C PRO A 69 -16.76 -7.84 -3.28
N ASN A 70 -16.89 -8.23 -4.54
CA ASN A 70 -17.68 -9.41 -4.94
C ASN A 70 -16.82 -10.67 -5.14
N VAL A 71 -15.50 -10.58 -4.95
CA VAL A 71 -14.64 -11.75 -5.00
C VAL A 71 -14.90 -12.67 -3.81
N THR A 72 -14.83 -13.97 -4.04
CA THR A 72 -14.90 -14.94 -2.95
C THR A 72 -13.61 -14.97 -2.15
N LEU A 73 -13.64 -15.59 -0.97
CA LEU A 73 -12.44 -15.77 -0.15
C LEU A 73 -11.34 -16.54 -0.90
N LEU A 74 -11.71 -17.56 -1.67
CA LEU A 74 -10.73 -18.36 -2.42
C LEU A 74 -10.20 -17.64 -3.66
N GLU A 75 -11.00 -16.81 -4.31
CA GLU A 75 -10.51 -15.90 -5.36
C GLU A 75 -9.54 -14.85 -4.79
N CYS A 76 -9.86 -14.29 -3.62
CA CYS A 76 -8.97 -13.36 -2.92
C CYS A 76 -7.66 -14.04 -2.52
N ASN A 77 -7.73 -15.26 -1.96
CA ASN A 77 -6.55 -16.04 -1.61
C ASN A 77 -5.67 -16.35 -2.83
N LEU A 78 -6.29 -16.74 -3.94
CA LEU A 78 -5.54 -16.95 -5.19
C LEU A 78 -4.81 -15.70 -5.65
N MET A 79 -5.47 -14.53 -5.59
CA MET A 79 -4.84 -13.25 -5.96
C MET A 79 -3.74 -12.87 -4.99
N HIS A 80 -3.90 -13.16 -3.69
CA HIS A 80 -2.87 -12.94 -2.68
C HIS A 80 -1.59 -13.73 -2.99
N GLU A 81 -1.71 -15.05 -3.16
CA GLU A 81 -0.55 -15.91 -3.47
C GLU A 81 0.12 -15.53 -4.79
N TYR A 82 -0.68 -15.15 -5.79
CA TYR A 82 -0.13 -14.65 -7.05
C TYR A 82 0.65 -13.35 -6.85
N THR A 83 0.17 -12.45 -6.00
CA THR A 83 0.82 -11.19 -5.67
C THR A 83 2.14 -11.44 -4.93
N GLU A 84 2.18 -12.35 -3.96
CA GLU A 84 3.40 -12.74 -3.25
C GLU A 84 4.44 -13.35 -4.21
N CYS A 85 4.03 -14.23 -5.10
CA CYS A 85 4.92 -14.75 -6.15
C CYS A 85 5.51 -13.62 -7.00
N TYR A 86 4.70 -12.65 -7.43
CA TYR A 86 5.18 -11.52 -8.23
C TYR A 86 6.16 -10.64 -7.44
N LEU A 87 5.92 -10.40 -6.17
CA LEU A 87 6.80 -9.62 -5.30
C LEU A 87 8.18 -10.29 -5.14
N TYR A 88 8.23 -11.57 -4.78
CA TYR A 88 9.50 -12.29 -4.65
C TYR A 88 10.23 -12.46 -5.99
N TYR A 89 9.50 -12.63 -7.08
CA TYR A 89 10.07 -12.59 -8.42
C TYR A 89 10.72 -11.23 -8.70
N SER A 90 10.05 -10.11 -8.38
CA SER A 90 10.59 -8.77 -8.58
C SER A 90 11.82 -8.51 -7.72
N MET A 91 11.82 -8.96 -6.46
CA MET A 91 12.96 -8.88 -5.56
C MET A 91 14.15 -9.68 -6.08
N TYR A 92 13.90 -10.90 -6.57
CA TYR A 92 14.94 -11.73 -7.18
C TYR A 92 15.58 -11.06 -8.40
N GLU A 93 14.78 -10.49 -9.29
CA GLU A 93 15.30 -9.84 -10.49
C GLU A 93 16.14 -8.58 -10.19
N ASP A 94 15.75 -7.79 -9.20
CA ASP A 94 16.41 -6.54 -8.83
C ASP A 94 17.62 -6.74 -7.88
N GLU A 95 17.72 -7.88 -7.21
CA GLU A 95 18.76 -8.13 -6.21
C GLU A 95 20.14 -8.37 -6.84
N THR A 96 21.14 -7.70 -6.32
CA THR A 96 22.54 -7.80 -6.78
C THR A 96 23.44 -8.60 -5.86
N ASP A 97 23.06 -8.76 -4.58
CA ASP A 97 23.79 -9.65 -3.65
C ASP A 97 23.38 -11.10 -3.86
N ALA A 98 24.35 -11.95 -4.17
CA ALA A 98 24.09 -13.35 -4.52
C ALA A 98 23.48 -14.18 -3.37
N TYR A 99 23.82 -13.85 -2.12
CA TYR A 99 23.26 -14.55 -0.95
C TYR A 99 21.80 -14.14 -0.75
N VAL A 100 21.51 -12.85 -0.78
CA VAL A 100 20.15 -12.32 -0.63
C VAL A 100 19.28 -12.76 -1.80
N LYS A 101 19.79 -12.75 -3.02
CA LYS A 101 19.10 -13.27 -4.21
C LYS A 101 18.64 -14.72 -4.05
N ASN A 102 19.50 -15.58 -3.48
CA ASN A 102 19.12 -16.96 -3.17
C ASN A 102 18.01 -17.06 -2.10
N VAL A 103 17.95 -16.12 -1.16
CA VAL A 103 16.84 -16.05 -0.19
C VAL A 103 15.52 -15.74 -0.92
N TRP A 104 15.52 -14.76 -1.82
CA TRP A 104 14.32 -14.42 -2.62
C TRP A 104 13.87 -15.57 -3.50
N GLU A 105 14.80 -16.32 -4.10
CA GLU A 105 14.49 -17.54 -4.87
C GLU A 105 13.80 -18.60 -4.00
N GLN A 106 14.27 -18.81 -2.77
CA GLN A 106 13.65 -19.76 -1.85
C GLN A 106 12.23 -19.30 -1.45
N CYS A 107 12.04 -18.02 -1.13
CA CYS A 107 10.73 -17.47 -0.84
C CYS A 107 9.79 -17.63 -2.04
N PHE A 108 10.24 -17.27 -3.24
CA PHE A 108 9.46 -17.46 -4.47
C PHE A 108 9.00 -18.90 -4.67
N ASN A 109 9.88 -19.87 -4.46
CA ASN A 109 9.53 -21.29 -4.60
C ASN A 109 8.50 -21.75 -3.54
N GLN A 110 8.53 -21.19 -2.34
CA GLN A 110 7.54 -21.44 -1.30
C GLN A 110 6.17 -20.87 -1.71
N GLU A 111 6.14 -19.61 -2.12
CA GLU A 111 4.89 -18.97 -2.57
C GLU A 111 4.32 -19.62 -3.82
N LEU A 112 5.15 -20.10 -4.73
CA LEU A 112 4.69 -20.87 -5.88
C LEU A 112 3.95 -22.16 -5.44
N SER A 113 4.39 -22.79 -4.36
CA SER A 113 3.68 -23.94 -3.77
C SER A 113 2.34 -23.53 -3.17
N HIS A 114 2.29 -22.41 -2.46
CA HIS A 114 1.05 -21.84 -1.91
C HIS A 114 0.06 -21.46 -3.03
N LEU A 115 0.56 -20.85 -4.10
CA LEU A 115 -0.25 -20.52 -5.28
C LEU A 115 -0.88 -21.78 -5.90
N HIS A 116 -0.12 -22.87 -6.03
CA HIS A 116 -0.67 -24.13 -6.51
C HIS A 116 -1.73 -24.70 -5.55
N ASP A 117 -1.56 -24.53 -4.24
CA ASP A 117 -2.55 -24.94 -3.26
C ASP A 117 -3.82 -24.09 -3.35
N ALA A 118 -3.69 -22.77 -3.53
CA ALA A 118 -4.82 -21.88 -3.75
C ALA A 118 -5.61 -22.26 -5.01
N VAL A 119 -4.93 -22.58 -6.12
CA VAL A 119 -5.55 -23.09 -7.34
C VAL A 119 -6.35 -24.37 -7.07
N ARG A 120 -5.79 -25.32 -6.32
CA ARG A 120 -6.46 -26.57 -5.96
C ARG A 120 -7.69 -26.35 -5.09
N LEU A 121 -7.59 -25.43 -4.13
CA LEU A 121 -8.69 -25.08 -3.25
C LEU A 121 -9.84 -24.42 -4.02
N LEU A 122 -9.52 -23.46 -4.89
CA LEU A 122 -10.51 -22.79 -5.75
C LEU A 122 -11.25 -23.82 -6.62
N ARG A 123 -10.51 -24.70 -7.27
CA ARG A 123 -11.10 -25.75 -8.11
C ARG A 123 -11.96 -26.73 -7.31
N LYS A 124 -11.49 -27.14 -6.13
CA LYS A 124 -12.16 -28.12 -5.28
C LYS A 124 -13.49 -27.61 -4.70
N TYR A 125 -13.48 -26.37 -4.19
CA TYR A 125 -14.61 -25.86 -3.41
C TYR A 125 -15.53 -24.93 -4.18
N GLU A 126 -15.03 -24.25 -5.21
CA GLU A 126 -15.83 -23.32 -6.01
C GLU A 126 -16.03 -23.80 -7.46
N ASN A 127 -15.38 -24.91 -7.86
CA ASN A 127 -15.40 -25.43 -9.22
C ASN A 127 -15.01 -24.39 -10.29
N LYS A 128 -14.11 -23.48 -9.94
CA LYS A 128 -13.56 -22.45 -10.81
C LYS A 128 -12.14 -22.79 -11.22
N ASP A 129 -11.78 -22.45 -12.43
CA ASP A 129 -10.40 -22.47 -12.89
C ASP A 129 -9.71 -21.13 -12.59
N TRP A 130 -8.43 -21.17 -12.27
CA TRP A 130 -7.68 -19.96 -11.91
C TRP A 130 -7.69 -18.88 -13.01
N GLN A 131 -7.81 -19.27 -14.29
CA GLN A 131 -7.91 -18.36 -15.42
C GLN A 131 -9.19 -17.50 -15.41
N GLU A 132 -10.22 -17.93 -14.70
CA GLU A 132 -11.42 -17.13 -14.51
C GLU A 132 -11.19 -15.94 -13.58
N VAL A 133 -10.22 -16.07 -12.67
CA VAL A 133 -9.82 -15.02 -11.70
C VAL A 133 -8.68 -14.18 -12.25
N ILE A 134 -7.67 -14.83 -12.83
CA ILE A 134 -6.44 -14.20 -13.34
C ILE A 134 -6.25 -14.59 -14.83
N PRO A 135 -7.01 -13.99 -15.76
CA PRO A 135 -7.07 -14.44 -17.16
C PRO A 135 -5.71 -14.49 -17.87
N ASN A 136 -4.76 -13.66 -17.49
CA ASN A 136 -3.42 -13.60 -18.07
C ASN A 136 -2.33 -13.99 -17.07
N GLY A 137 -2.68 -14.69 -15.99
CA GLY A 137 -1.76 -15.00 -14.88
C GLY A 137 -0.67 -16.02 -15.19
N GLY A 138 -0.66 -16.64 -16.38
CA GLY A 138 0.39 -17.58 -16.78
C GLY A 138 1.76 -16.96 -17.03
N VAL A 139 1.83 -15.62 -17.14
CA VAL A 139 3.07 -14.84 -17.28
C VAL A 139 2.94 -13.60 -16.40
N PHE A 140 3.92 -13.33 -15.56
CA PHE A 140 3.94 -12.12 -14.76
C PHE A 140 3.97 -10.86 -15.63
N PRO A 141 3.31 -9.78 -15.20
CA PRO A 141 3.49 -8.47 -15.81
C PRO A 141 4.96 -8.04 -15.81
N ALA A 142 5.33 -7.19 -16.75
CA ALA A 142 6.67 -6.62 -16.78
C ALA A 142 6.95 -5.82 -15.50
N LEU A 143 8.15 -5.98 -14.95
CA LEU A 143 8.57 -5.24 -13.77
C LEU A 143 8.62 -3.73 -14.04
N ILE A 144 8.17 -2.97 -13.05
CA ILE A 144 8.21 -1.51 -13.12
C ILE A 144 9.67 -1.07 -13.01
N GLN A 145 10.14 -0.32 -14.01
CA GLN A 145 11.44 0.32 -13.97
C GLN A 145 11.34 1.65 -13.23
N LEU A 146 11.73 1.66 -11.96
CA LEU A 146 11.70 2.86 -11.14
C LEU A 146 12.79 3.83 -11.56
N LYS A 147 12.39 5.03 -11.97
CA LYS A 147 13.29 6.15 -12.24
C LYS A 147 13.17 7.18 -11.13
N SER A 148 14.26 7.91 -10.87
CA SER A 148 14.19 9.02 -9.92
C SER A 148 13.17 10.04 -10.38
N ASN A 149 12.15 10.29 -9.55
CA ASN A 149 11.11 11.29 -9.76
C ASN A 149 11.18 12.44 -8.73
N LYS A 150 12.31 12.57 -8.05
CA LYS A 150 12.51 13.52 -6.95
C LYS A 150 12.18 14.96 -7.33
N ASP A 151 12.61 15.40 -8.51
CA ASP A 151 12.39 16.78 -8.94
C ASP A 151 10.91 17.00 -9.29
N TYR A 152 10.27 16.04 -9.94
CA TYR A 152 8.83 16.05 -10.19
C TYR A 152 8.01 16.14 -8.89
N VAL A 153 8.31 15.28 -7.91
CA VAL A 153 7.62 15.31 -6.60
C VAL A 153 7.82 16.65 -5.90
N ARG A 154 9.04 17.20 -5.92
CA ARG A 154 9.32 18.53 -5.35
C ARG A 154 8.54 19.63 -6.02
N GLU A 155 8.39 19.59 -7.34
CA GLU A 155 7.61 20.55 -8.09
C GLU A 155 6.11 20.46 -7.72
N ILE A 156 5.56 19.26 -7.62
CA ILE A 156 4.18 19.04 -7.17
C ILE A 156 3.98 19.59 -5.76
N LEU A 157 4.84 19.23 -4.82
CA LEU A 157 4.78 19.74 -3.44
C LEU A 157 4.90 21.26 -3.39
N ALA A 158 5.79 21.85 -4.21
CA ALA A 158 5.96 23.29 -4.28
C ALA A 158 4.69 24.04 -4.76
N ASN A 159 3.87 23.40 -5.56
CA ASN A 159 2.68 24.02 -6.16
C ASN A 159 1.37 23.66 -5.45
N THR A 160 1.35 22.57 -4.68
CA THR A 160 0.10 22.03 -4.11
C THR A 160 0.05 22.00 -2.59
N VAL A 161 1.20 21.99 -1.90
CA VAL A 161 1.28 21.88 -0.43
C VAL A 161 1.91 23.14 0.16
N SER A 162 1.08 24.03 0.70
CA SER A 162 1.50 25.35 1.17
C SER A 162 2.51 25.33 2.34
N LEU A 163 2.55 24.26 3.15
CA LEU A 163 3.46 24.14 4.30
C LEU A 163 4.84 23.64 3.92
N THR A 164 4.92 22.56 3.14
CA THR A 164 6.22 21.95 2.74
C THR A 164 6.75 22.55 1.44
N ALA A 165 5.87 23.09 0.61
CA ALA A 165 6.16 23.64 -0.69
C ALA A 165 7.08 24.85 -0.66
N LYS A 166 6.97 25.69 0.35
CA LYS A 166 7.79 26.92 0.49
C LYS A 166 9.22 26.64 0.93
N ARG A 167 9.61 25.37 1.14
CA ARG A 167 10.93 24.97 1.65
C ARG A 167 11.34 25.69 2.93
N GLU A 168 10.37 26.03 3.78
CA GLU A 168 10.56 26.80 5.00
C GLU A 168 11.25 25.97 6.11
N GLY A 169 11.54 24.71 5.84
CA GLY A 169 12.09 23.82 6.85
C GLY A 169 11.04 23.40 7.89
N PHE A 170 11.51 22.72 8.91
CA PHE A 170 10.65 22.28 10.02
C PHE A 170 10.27 23.50 10.87
N LYS A 171 8.97 23.76 10.99
CA LYS A 171 8.45 24.74 11.93
C LYS A 171 7.77 24.04 13.10
N ASN A 172 7.99 24.56 14.30
CA ASN A 172 7.19 24.13 15.44
C ASN A 172 5.73 24.56 15.21
N VAL A 173 4.79 23.67 15.46
CA VAL A 173 3.36 23.93 15.30
C VAL A 173 2.92 25.16 16.11
N ALA A 174 3.50 25.38 17.30
CA ALA A 174 3.22 26.54 18.13
C ALA A 174 3.65 27.88 17.48
N ASP A 175 4.59 27.85 16.55
CA ASP A 175 5.09 29.04 15.84
C ASP A 175 4.34 29.32 14.53
N MET A 176 3.33 28.49 14.22
CA MET A 176 2.56 28.66 13.00
C MET A 176 1.43 29.68 13.17
N PRO A 177 1.13 30.48 12.11
CA PRO A 177 -0.04 31.35 12.13
C PRO A 177 -1.32 30.58 12.40
N ALA A 178 -2.15 31.08 13.31
CA ALA A 178 -3.43 30.46 13.69
C ALA A 178 -4.38 30.22 12.50
N ASN A 179 -4.23 30.97 11.41
CA ASN A 179 -5.02 30.83 10.19
C ASN A 179 -4.35 29.95 9.12
N SER A 180 -3.26 29.22 9.46
CA SER A 180 -2.59 28.34 8.50
C SER A 180 -3.52 27.22 8.02
N ASP A 181 -3.28 26.74 6.81
CA ASP A 181 -4.07 25.64 6.22
C ASP A 181 -3.91 24.33 7.00
N PHE A 182 -2.78 24.16 7.68
CA PHE A 182 -2.58 23.05 8.61
C PHE A 182 -3.69 22.99 9.68
N PHE A 183 -3.94 24.11 10.40
CA PHE A 183 -4.99 24.10 11.43
C PHE A 183 -6.41 23.99 10.85
N LYS A 184 -6.65 24.51 9.64
CA LYS A 184 -7.92 24.32 8.95
C LYS A 184 -8.15 22.85 8.61
N TYR A 185 -7.12 22.18 8.09
CA TYR A 185 -7.16 20.75 7.77
C TYR A 185 -7.38 19.92 9.03
N GLN A 186 -6.61 20.17 10.08
CA GLN A 186 -6.76 19.46 11.37
C GLN A 186 -8.17 19.59 11.93
N ARG A 187 -8.76 20.78 11.92
CA ARG A 187 -10.15 20.98 12.36
C ARG A 187 -11.18 20.26 11.49
N MET A 188 -10.94 20.18 10.19
CA MET A 188 -11.83 19.49 9.26
C MET A 188 -11.81 17.98 9.46
N VAL A 189 -10.65 17.38 9.71
CA VAL A 189 -10.46 15.93 9.82
C VAL A 189 -10.69 15.42 11.24
N ASN A 190 -10.17 16.13 12.23
CA ASN A 190 -10.11 15.68 13.63
C ASN A 190 -11.07 16.47 14.55
N GLY A 191 -11.87 17.39 14.02
CA GLY A 191 -12.69 18.27 14.83
C GLY A 191 -11.87 19.26 15.66
N GLU A 192 -12.41 19.70 16.83
CA GLU A 192 -11.70 20.64 17.71
C GLU A 192 -10.61 19.95 18.54
N ASN A 193 -10.78 18.66 18.82
CA ASN A 193 -9.79 17.83 19.52
C ASN A 193 -9.53 16.57 18.69
N ALA A 194 -8.27 16.32 18.32
CA ALA A 194 -7.89 15.05 17.76
C ALA A 194 -7.99 13.99 18.87
N GLU A 195 -8.90 13.03 18.73
CA GLU A 195 -9.14 11.97 19.72
C GLU A 195 -7.88 11.15 20.07
N THR A 196 -6.85 11.27 19.26
CA THR A 196 -5.58 10.54 19.41
C THR A 196 -4.45 11.36 20.00
N VAL A 197 -4.67 12.61 20.35
CA VAL A 197 -3.63 13.54 20.82
C VAL A 197 -3.84 13.93 22.29
N GLU A 198 -4.85 13.39 22.97
CA GLU A 198 -5.05 13.55 24.41
C GLU A 198 -4.18 12.60 25.25
#